data_e1444a3456b3227a0528cb89533501f3
#
_entry.id   e1444a3456b3227a0528cb89533501f3
#
_cell.length_a   1.000
_cell.length_b   1.000
_cell.length_c   1.000
_cell.angle_alpha   90.00
_cell.angle_beta   90.00
_cell.angle_gamma   90.00
#
_symmetry.space_group_name_H-M   'P 1'
#
loop_
_entity.id
_entity.type
_entity.pdbx_description
1 polymer ?
#
loop_
_entity_poly.entity_id
_entity_poly.type
_entity_poly.pdbx_seq_one_letter_code
_entity_poly.pdbx_strand_id
1 'polypeptide(L)'
;MSGASIHRGGPPQLSVEQLTAEIEDGSIDTVIVAFTDMQGRLQGKRIHGHFFLEHVLAHGTEGCNYLLAVDIDMNTVDGYAISSWERGYGDMFFTMDLATLRRTPGDRASATIQCDLTWLDGSGEVPQSPRTVLKSQEAAAREMGFAAFCGTELEFIMFEQTFDEAWDRRYAGLTGTNRYNVDYSIFGGTKVEPVLREVKAA
;
A
#
# COMPACT_ATOMS: atom_id res chain seq x y z
N MET A 1 21.62 -16.84 21.29
CA MET A 1 20.28 -16.39 21.71
C MET A 1 19.33 -16.71 20.57
N SER A 2 18.38 -17.60 20.80
CA SER A 2 17.38 -18.04 19.80
C SER A 2 16.52 -16.84 19.44
N GLY A 3 16.58 -16.41 18.16
CA GLY A 3 15.75 -15.34 17.66
C GLY A 3 14.27 -15.74 17.76
N ALA A 4 13.52 -15.06 18.61
CA ALA A 4 12.08 -15.21 18.64
C ALA A 4 11.55 -14.83 17.25
N SER A 5 10.93 -15.76 16.55
CA SER A 5 10.17 -15.48 15.34
C SER A 5 9.02 -14.55 15.73
N ILE A 6 9.14 -13.30 15.37
CA ILE A 6 8.04 -12.34 15.54
C ILE A 6 6.98 -12.76 14.51
N HIS A 7 5.85 -13.24 14.97
CA HIS A 7 4.68 -13.47 14.13
C HIS A 7 4.28 -12.09 13.56
N ARG A 8 4.58 -11.86 12.30
CA ARG A 8 4.03 -10.73 11.56
C ARG A 8 2.56 -11.06 11.32
N GLY A 9 1.67 -10.46 12.11
CA GLY A 9 0.23 -10.52 11.86
C GLY A 9 -0.07 -9.90 10.49
N GLY A 10 -0.85 -10.58 9.69
CA GLY A 10 -1.25 -10.19 8.34
C GLY A 10 -1.71 -11.43 7.58
N PRO A 11 -2.41 -11.27 6.45
CA PRO A 11 -2.76 -12.41 5.63
C PRO A 11 -1.51 -13.20 5.27
N PRO A 12 -1.62 -14.54 5.18
CA PRO A 12 -0.47 -15.37 4.89
C PRO A 12 0.17 -14.94 3.57
N GLN A 13 1.49 -14.84 3.58
CA GLN A 13 2.27 -14.57 2.39
C GLN A 13 2.02 -15.68 1.35
N LEU A 14 1.80 -15.31 0.08
CA LEU A 14 1.76 -16.25 -1.03
C LEU A 14 3.17 -16.46 -1.57
N SER A 15 3.47 -17.70 -1.96
CA SER A 15 4.60 -17.93 -2.85
C SER A 15 4.21 -17.65 -4.31
N VAL A 16 5.20 -17.50 -5.19
CA VAL A 16 4.95 -17.32 -6.63
C VAL A 16 4.24 -18.55 -7.22
N GLU A 17 4.59 -19.74 -6.74
CA GLU A 17 3.96 -21.00 -7.16
C GLU A 17 2.49 -21.05 -6.73
N GLN A 18 2.17 -20.60 -5.52
CA GLN A 18 0.79 -20.50 -5.05
C GLN A 18 -0.01 -19.48 -5.85
N LEU A 19 0.57 -18.28 -6.09
CA LEU A 19 -0.05 -17.27 -6.95
C LEU A 19 -0.34 -17.83 -8.34
N THR A 20 0.63 -18.55 -8.95
CA THR A 20 0.46 -19.17 -10.27
C THR A 20 -0.70 -20.16 -10.27
N ALA A 21 -0.75 -21.06 -9.30
CA ALA A 21 -1.83 -22.02 -9.19
C ALA A 21 -3.21 -21.37 -9.03
N GLU A 22 -3.29 -20.31 -8.23
CA GLU A 22 -4.53 -19.57 -7.98
C GLU A 22 -4.97 -18.70 -9.18
N ILE A 23 -4.05 -18.28 -10.04
CA ILE A 23 -4.37 -17.63 -11.31
C ILE A 23 -4.86 -18.67 -12.32
N GLU A 24 -4.22 -19.82 -12.38
CA GLU A 24 -4.59 -20.90 -13.32
C GLU A 24 -5.96 -21.50 -12.99
N ASP A 25 -6.33 -21.61 -11.72
CA ASP A 25 -7.65 -22.10 -11.29
C ASP A 25 -8.74 -21.02 -11.27
N GLY A 26 -8.38 -19.75 -11.53
CA GLY A 26 -9.29 -18.62 -11.59
C GLY A 26 -9.69 -18.03 -10.21
N SER A 27 -9.06 -18.47 -9.12
CA SER A 27 -9.29 -17.90 -7.79
C SER A 27 -8.74 -16.49 -7.66
N ILE A 28 -7.69 -16.17 -8.42
CA ILE A 28 -7.12 -14.84 -8.58
C ILE A 28 -7.11 -14.48 -10.06
N ASP A 29 -7.70 -13.34 -10.42
CA ASP A 29 -7.69 -12.81 -11.78
C ASP A 29 -6.84 -11.54 -11.92
N THR A 30 -6.53 -10.87 -10.79
CA THR A 30 -5.86 -9.58 -10.76
C THR A 30 -4.67 -9.59 -9.81
N VAL A 31 -3.54 -9.06 -10.28
CA VAL A 31 -2.36 -8.76 -9.43
C VAL A 31 -2.19 -7.25 -9.34
N ILE A 32 -2.24 -6.73 -8.12
CA ILE A 32 -2.02 -5.32 -7.81
C ILE A 32 -0.54 -5.13 -7.52
N VAL A 33 0.14 -4.43 -8.42
CA VAL A 33 1.55 -4.06 -8.29
C VAL A 33 1.58 -2.62 -7.81
N ALA A 34 1.99 -2.39 -6.55
CA ALA A 34 1.81 -1.10 -5.89
C ALA A 34 3.05 -0.64 -5.13
N PHE A 35 3.20 0.67 -5.03
CA PHE A 35 4.15 1.34 -4.15
C PHE A 35 3.45 2.36 -3.25
N THR A 36 4.12 2.82 -2.20
CA THR A 36 3.59 3.84 -1.28
C THR A 36 4.00 5.23 -1.76
N ASP A 37 3.03 6.14 -1.90
CA ASP A 37 3.27 7.55 -2.23
C ASP A 37 3.59 8.41 -0.99
N MET A 38 3.79 9.71 -1.21
CA MET A 38 4.17 10.66 -0.14
C MET A 38 3.06 10.90 0.89
N GLN A 39 1.82 10.54 0.60
CA GLN A 39 0.68 10.62 1.51
C GLN A 39 0.39 9.28 2.21
N GLY A 40 1.19 8.24 1.94
CA GLY A 40 0.98 6.90 2.48
C GLY A 40 -0.05 6.06 1.72
N ARG A 41 -0.50 6.52 0.55
CA ARG A 41 -1.46 5.78 -0.29
C ARG A 41 -0.73 4.76 -1.15
N LEU A 42 -1.41 3.67 -1.48
CA LEU A 42 -0.92 2.74 -2.49
C LEU A 42 -1.26 3.27 -3.89
N GLN A 43 -0.23 3.46 -4.69
CA GLN A 43 -0.28 3.81 -6.10
C GLN A 43 0.26 2.65 -6.93
N GLY A 44 -0.22 2.46 -8.15
CA GLY A 44 0.29 1.38 -8.98
C GLY A 44 -0.67 0.93 -10.07
N LYS A 45 -0.62 -0.34 -10.41
CA LYS A 45 -1.38 -0.93 -11.51
C LYS A 45 -2.12 -2.19 -11.07
N ARG A 46 -3.33 -2.36 -11.61
CA ARG A 46 -4.07 -3.62 -11.58
C ARG A 46 -3.77 -4.36 -12.88
N ILE A 47 -3.21 -5.54 -12.78
CA ILE A 47 -2.70 -6.30 -13.91
C ILE A 47 -3.46 -7.62 -13.95
N HIS A 48 -3.94 -8.01 -15.14
CA HIS A 48 -4.58 -9.32 -15.32
C HIS A 48 -3.59 -10.45 -14.97
N GLY A 49 -4.04 -11.44 -14.22
CA GLY A 49 -3.19 -12.48 -13.65
C GLY A 49 -2.29 -13.19 -14.67
N HIS A 50 -2.85 -13.68 -15.78
CA HIS A 50 -2.05 -14.34 -16.82
C HIS A 50 -1.02 -13.40 -17.43
N PHE A 51 -1.38 -12.15 -17.73
CA PHE A 51 -0.41 -11.17 -18.24
C PHE A 51 0.71 -10.87 -17.22
N PHE A 52 0.36 -10.88 -15.94
CA PHE A 52 1.37 -10.75 -14.87
C PHE A 52 2.36 -11.90 -14.91
N LEU A 53 1.91 -13.14 -14.98
CA LEU A 53 2.80 -14.32 -15.04
C LEU A 53 3.66 -14.37 -16.30
N GLU A 54 3.06 -14.06 -17.46
CA GLU A 54 3.73 -14.15 -18.75
C GLU A 54 4.75 -13.04 -19.00
N HIS A 55 4.50 -11.83 -18.46
CA HIS A 55 5.29 -10.65 -18.80
C HIS A 55 5.84 -9.91 -17.57
N VAL A 56 4.96 -9.54 -16.62
CA VAL A 56 5.34 -8.60 -15.57
C VAL A 56 6.24 -9.23 -14.52
N LEU A 57 6.02 -10.49 -14.19
CA LEU A 57 6.84 -11.21 -13.20
C LEU A 57 8.33 -11.24 -13.59
N ALA A 58 8.62 -11.41 -14.88
CA ALA A 58 10.00 -11.48 -15.38
C ALA A 58 10.59 -10.12 -15.74
N HIS A 59 9.78 -9.19 -16.25
CA HIS A 59 10.25 -7.93 -16.81
C HIS A 59 9.90 -6.69 -15.97
N GLY A 60 9.08 -6.85 -14.92
CA GLY A 60 8.58 -5.75 -14.11
C GLY A 60 7.57 -4.85 -14.83
N THR A 61 7.33 -3.69 -14.28
CA THR A 61 6.48 -2.66 -14.87
C THR A 61 6.97 -1.28 -14.45
N GLU A 62 6.50 -0.25 -15.11
CA GLU A 62 6.94 1.12 -14.95
C GLU A 62 5.76 2.02 -14.58
N GLY A 63 6.03 3.20 -14.08
CA GLY A 63 5.04 4.23 -13.84
C GLY A 63 5.67 5.60 -13.73
N CYS A 64 4.88 6.63 -14.01
CA CYS A 64 5.39 7.98 -14.07
C CYS A 64 5.83 8.52 -12.70
N ASN A 65 6.94 9.21 -12.66
CA ASN A 65 7.55 9.76 -11.46
C ASN A 65 6.72 10.88 -10.80
N TYR A 66 5.79 11.52 -11.54
CA TYR A 66 4.91 12.54 -10.95
C TYR A 66 4.06 11.96 -9.81
N LEU A 67 3.84 10.66 -9.76
CA LEU A 67 3.08 10.00 -8.69
C LEU A 67 3.70 10.20 -7.29
N LEU A 68 4.96 10.59 -7.20
CA LEU A 68 5.60 11.02 -5.96
C LEU A 68 5.53 12.55 -5.72
N ALA A 69 4.88 13.31 -6.62
CA ALA A 69 4.80 14.77 -6.60
C ALA A 69 3.38 15.27 -6.87
N VAL A 70 2.40 14.63 -6.26
CA VAL A 70 0.97 14.98 -6.35
C VAL A 70 0.43 15.42 -4.99
N ASP A 71 -0.63 16.22 -5.03
CA ASP A 71 -1.39 16.57 -3.83
C ASP A 71 -2.37 15.45 -3.41
N ILE A 72 -3.23 15.74 -2.44
CA ILE A 72 -4.22 14.78 -1.94
C ILE A 72 -5.26 14.40 -3.01
N ASP A 73 -5.54 15.29 -3.95
CA ASP A 73 -6.50 15.10 -5.03
C ASP A 73 -5.85 14.56 -6.32
N MET A 74 -4.59 14.10 -6.23
CA MET A 74 -3.80 13.57 -7.35
C MET A 74 -3.43 14.60 -8.43
N ASN A 75 -3.52 15.89 -8.14
CA ASN A 75 -3.02 16.90 -9.05
C ASN A 75 -1.50 17.02 -8.93
N THR A 76 -0.82 17.19 -10.06
CA THR A 76 0.61 17.49 -10.06
C THR A 76 0.88 18.84 -9.42
N VAL A 77 1.90 18.90 -8.56
CA VAL A 77 2.27 20.10 -7.81
C VAL A 77 3.64 20.59 -8.26
N ASP A 78 3.76 21.89 -8.48
CA ASP A 78 5.02 22.53 -8.83
C ASP A 78 6.00 22.59 -7.64
N GLY A 79 7.29 22.75 -7.96
CA GLY A 79 8.35 22.93 -6.96
C GLY A 79 9.07 21.64 -6.54
N TYR A 80 8.63 20.49 -6.99
CA TYR A 80 9.34 19.24 -6.74
C TYR A 80 10.51 19.03 -7.72
N ALA A 81 11.64 18.58 -7.19
CA ALA A 81 12.83 18.31 -8.00
C ALA A 81 12.69 17.05 -8.86
N ILE A 82 11.78 16.13 -8.49
CA ILE A 82 11.63 14.83 -9.16
C ILE A 82 10.90 14.94 -10.50
N SER A 83 9.93 15.87 -10.61
CA SER A 83 9.15 16.09 -11.83
C SER A 83 8.60 17.50 -11.88
N SER A 84 8.55 18.09 -13.08
CA SER A 84 7.88 19.37 -13.34
C SER A 84 7.57 19.51 -14.83
N TRP A 85 6.70 20.44 -15.18
CA TRP A 85 6.43 20.79 -16.58
C TRP A 85 7.69 21.20 -17.35
N GLU A 86 8.64 21.84 -16.67
CA GLU A 86 9.90 22.32 -17.28
C GLU A 86 10.91 21.17 -17.52
N ARG A 87 10.94 20.18 -16.62
CA ARG A 87 11.85 19.04 -16.72
C ARG A 87 11.28 17.90 -17.54
N GLY A 88 9.97 17.88 -17.74
CA GLY A 88 9.23 16.75 -18.26
C GLY A 88 8.97 15.69 -17.17
N TYR A 89 8.18 14.71 -17.55
CA TYR A 89 7.83 13.57 -16.72
C TYR A 89 8.59 12.36 -17.26
N GLY A 90 9.27 11.65 -16.36
CA GLY A 90 9.93 10.39 -16.66
C GLY A 90 9.21 9.24 -15.96
N ASP A 91 9.63 8.02 -16.24
CA ASP A 91 9.11 6.83 -15.58
C ASP A 91 10.08 6.30 -14.52
N MET A 92 9.52 5.59 -13.56
CA MET A 92 10.21 4.80 -12.55
C MET A 92 9.88 3.33 -12.77
N PHE A 93 10.81 2.48 -12.52
CA PHE A 93 10.62 1.04 -12.54
C PHE A 93 10.10 0.54 -11.19
N PHE A 94 9.11 -0.34 -11.21
CA PHE A 94 8.52 -0.96 -10.02
C PHE A 94 9.24 -2.30 -9.77
N THR A 95 10.21 -2.27 -8.87
CA THR A 95 10.94 -3.45 -8.43
C THR A 95 10.13 -4.20 -7.38
N MET A 96 9.55 -5.32 -7.77
CA MET A 96 8.65 -6.09 -6.90
C MET A 96 9.37 -6.72 -5.72
N ASP A 97 8.86 -6.51 -4.51
CA ASP A 97 9.28 -7.20 -3.30
C ASP A 97 8.40 -8.44 -3.06
N LEU A 98 8.85 -9.58 -3.59
CA LEU A 98 8.11 -10.84 -3.51
C LEU A 98 7.83 -11.29 -2.06
N ALA A 99 8.59 -10.81 -1.08
CA ALA A 99 8.32 -11.07 0.33
C ALA A 99 7.04 -10.37 0.84
N THR A 100 6.45 -9.47 0.05
CA THR A 100 5.21 -8.77 0.38
C THR A 100 3.98 -9.34 -0.33
N LEU A 101 4.17 -10.32 -1.22
CA LEU A 101 3.09 -10.92 -1.99
C LEU A 101 2.07 -11.60 -1.08
N ARG A 102 0.80 -11.20 -1.22
CA ARG A 102 -0.31 -11.73 -0.41
C ARG A 102 -1.64 -11.57 -1.14
N ARG A 103 -2.67 -12.29 -0.70
CA ARG A 103 -4.04 -12.01 -1.13
C ARG A 103 -4.44 -10.61 -0.66
N THR A 104 -5.18 -9.89 -1.49
CA THR A 104 -5.67 -8.55 -1.14
C THR A 104 -6.80 -8.67 -0.11
N PRO A 105 -6.69 -8.06 1.07
CA PRO A 105 -7.77 -8.03 2.04
C PRO A 105 -9.05 -7.42 1.45
N GLY A 106 -10.20 -8.06 1.67
CA GLY A 106 -11.48 -7.57 1.17
C GLY A 106 -11.73 -7.76 -0.33
N ASP A 107 -10.72 -8.17 -1.11
CA ASP A 107 -10.83 -8.48 -2.54
C ASP A 107 -10.27 -9.89 -2.81
N ARG A 108 -11.16 -10.88 -2.81
CA ARG A 108 -10.77 -12.29 -2.86
C ARG A 108 -10.18 -12.72 -4.20
N ALA A 109 -10.46 -11.99 -5.28
CA ALA A 109 -9.96 -12.27 -6.62
C ALA A 109 -8.63 -11.58 -6.93
N SER A 110 -8.06 -10.86 -5.97
CA SER A 110 -6.82 -10.12 -6.18
C SER A 110 -5.71 -10.52 -5.23
N ALA A 111 -4.47 -10.46 -5.75
CA ALA A 111 -3.25 -10.47 -4.96
C ALA A 111 -2.56 -9.10 -5.02
N THR A 112 -1.86 -8.73 -3.96
CA THR A 112 -1.09 -7.46 -3.89
C THR A 112 0.38 -7.75 -3.64
N ILE A 113 1.23 -7.01 -4.35
CA ILE A 113 2.67 -7.01 -4.17
C ILE A 113 3.16 -5.56 -4.05
N GLN A 114 4.00 -5.29 -3.05
CA GLN A 114 4.62 -3.99 -2.88
C GLN A 114 5.93 -3.90 -3.67
N CYS A 115 6.21 -2.69 -4.16
CA CYS A 115 7.39 -2.42 -4.97
C CYS A 115 8.27 -1.36 -4.33
N ASP A 116 9.55 -1.53 -4.53
CA ASP A 116 10.51 -0.45 -4.45
C ASP A 116 10.54 0.30 -5.79
N LEU A 117 10.99 1.53 -5.76
CA LEU A 117 11.10 2.35 -6.97
C LEU A 117 12.56 2.55 -7.35
N THR A 118 12.89 2.27 -8.60
CA THR A 118 14.24 2.49 -9.14
C THR A 118 14.16 3.31 -10.44
N TRP A 119 15.27 3.99 -10.77
CA TRP A 119 15.35 4.73 -12.02
C TRP A 119 15.56 3.79 -13.20
N LEU A 120 14.96 4.10 -14.34
CA LEU A 120 15.09 3.31 -15.59
C LEU A 120 16.49 3.28 -16.15
N ASP A 121 17.27 4.33 -15.90
CA ASP A 121 18.66 4.44 -16.37
C ASP A 121 19.66 3.60 -15.57
N GLY A 122 19.17 2.86 -14.57
CA GLY A 122 20.01 2.03 -13.71
C GLY A 122 20.79 2.82 -12.65
N SER A 123 20.51 4.11 -12.45
CA SER A 123 21.22 4.95 -11.47
C SER A 123 20.88 4.60 -10.01
N GLY A 124 19.96 3.66 -9.79
CA GLY A 124 19.63 3.13 -8.48
C GLY A 124 18.22 3.41 -7.99
N GLU A 125 18.03 3.38 -6.68
CA GLU A 125 16.73 3.62 -6.04
C GLU A 125 16.30 5.09 -6.18
N VAL A 126 14.98 5.31 -6.25
CA VAL A 126 14.40 6.65 -6.19
C VAL A 126 14.45 7.15 -4.73
N PRO A 127 15.30 8.14 -4.41
CA PRO A 127 15.57 8.51 -3.02
C PRO A 127 14.37 9.18 -2.32
N GLN A 128 13.39 9.67 -3.09
CA GLN A 128 12.16 10.27 -2.56
C GLN A 128 11.10 9.22 -2.19
N SER A 129 11.27 7.97 -2.62
CA SER A 129 10.33 6.90 -2.29
C SER A 129 10.28 6.66 -0.76
N PRO A 130 9.09 6.68 -0.13
CA PRO A 130 8.96 6.40 1.30
C PRO A 130 9.59 5.07 1.75
N ARG A 131 9.48 4.02 0.92
CA ARG A 131 10.13 2.73 1.23
C ARG A 131 11.65 2.81 1.17
N THR A 132 12.22 3.55 0.22
CA THR A 132 13.67 3.78 0.14
C THR A 132 14.16 4.54 1.36
N VAL A 133 13.44 5.59 1.78
CA VAL A 133 13.77 6.34 3.01
C VAL A 133 13.75 5.42 4.23
N LEU A 134 12.69 4.62 4.40
CA LEU A 134 12.58 3.68 5.54
C LEU A 134 13.72 2.66 5.54
N LYS A 135 13.99 2.01 4.41
CA LYS A 135 15.06 1.01 4.28
C LYS A 135 16.44 1.60 4.60
N SER A 136 16.70 2.84 4.16
CA SER A 136 17.96 3.51 4.47
C SER A 136 18.13 3.78 5.96
N GLN A 137 17.06 4.15 6.66
CA GLN A 137 17.10 4.37 8.11
C GLN A 137 17.21 3.06 8.89
N GLU A 138 16.53 2.00 8.45
CA GLU A 138 16.72 0.67 9.04
C GLU A 138 18.16 0.16 8.87
N ALA A 139 18.78 0.40 7.72
CA ALA A 139 20.17 0.05 7.49
C ALA A 139 21.10 0.83 8.41
N ALA A 140 20.92 2.14 8.51
CA ALA A 140 21.73 2.99 9.40
C ALA A 140 21.57 2.57 10.88
N ALA A 141 20.37 2.27 11.34
CA ALA A 141 20.14 1.77 12.71
C ALA A 141 20.87 0.43 12.94
N ARG A 142 20.84 -0.47 11.96
CA ARG A 142 21.52 -1.77 12.02
C ARG A 142 23.05 -1.63 12.05
N GLU A 143 23.61 -0.71 11.29
CA GLU A 143 25.04 -0.39 11.33
C GLU A 143 25.48 0.15 12.71
N MET A 144 24.59 0.87 13.40
CA MET A 144 24.81 1.33 14.77
C MET A 144 24.58 0.24 15.83
N GLY A 145 24.23 -0.98 15.43
CA GLY A 145 23.97 -2.12 16.31
C GLY A 145 22.56 -2.17 16.89
N PHE A 146 21.61 -1.39 16.37
CA PHE A 146 20.22 -1.37 16.83
C PHE A 146 19.32 -2.20 15.91
N ALA A 147 18.28 -2.81 16.51
CA ALA A 147 17.13 -3.35 15.82
C ALA A 147 15.90 -2.48 16.16
N ALA A 148 15.29 -1.86 15.17
CA ALA A 148 14.11 -1.04 15.36
C ALA A 148 12.85 -1.91 15.39
N PHE A 149 11.98 -1.64 16.38
CA PHE A 149 10.64 -2.22 16.48
C PHE A 149 9.64 -1.08 16.61
N CYS A 150 8.59 -1.12 15.81
CA CYS A 150 7.53 -0.14 15.85
C CYS A 150 6.18 -0.85 16.01
N GLY A 151 5.29 -0.27 16.82
CA GLY A 151 3.87 -0.54 16.81
C GLY A 151 3.16 0.62 16.12
N THR A 152 2.10 0.32 15.40
CA THR A 152 1.23 1.35 14.82
C THR A 152 -0.14 1.31 15.49
N GLU A 153 -0.69 2.49 15.78
CA GLU A 153 -2.08 2.67 16.16
C GLU A 153 -2.78 3.39 15.02
N LEU A 154 -3.87 2.79 14.52
CA LEU A 154 -4.70 3.39 13.49
C LEU A 154 -6.02 3.83 14.11
N GLU A 155 -6.16 5.13 14.35
CA GLU A 155 -7.37 5.73 14.89
C GLU A 155 -8.23 6.26 13.75
N PHE A 156 -9.54 6.00 13.82
CA PHE A 156 -10.48 6.47 12.80
C PHE A 156 -11.86 6.74 13.40
N ILE A 157 -12.60 7.61 12.73
CA ILE A 157 -14.01 7.89 13.04
C ILE A 157 -14.86 7.42 11.86
N MET A 158 -15.86 6.61 12.14
CA MET A 158 -16.79 6.14 11.13
C MET A 158 -18.03 7.05 11.05
N PHE A 159 -18.44 7.33 9.81
CA PHE A 159 -19.62 8.12 9.50
C PHE A 159 -20.66 7.25 8.77
N GLU A 160 -21.93 7.66 8.86
CA GLU A 160 -23.05 6.98 8.19
C GLU A 160 -23.14 7.29 6.70
N GLN A 161 -22.53 8.39 6.27
CA GLN A 161 -22.53 8.85 4.89
C GLN A 161 -21.61 8.02 4.01
N THR A 162 -22.00 7.83 2.75
CA THR A 162 -21.10 7.34 1.69
C THR A 162 -20.01 8.38 1.40
N PHE A 163 -18.97 7.95 0.70
CA PHE A 163 -17.89 8.86 0.27
C PHE A 163 -18.44 9.98 -0.63
N ASP A 164 -19.35 9.66 -1.57
CA ASP A 164 -19.93 10.63 -2.49
C ASP A 164 -20.78 11.67 -1.74
N GLU A 165 -21.62 11.22 -0.81
CA GLU A 165 -22.41 12.14 0.04
C GLU A 165 -21.52 13.02 0.91
N ALA A 166 -20.41 12.50 1.44
CA ALA A 166 -19.47 13.28 2.22
C ALA A 166 -18.76 14.34 1.33
N TRP A 167 -18.36 13.95 0.13
CA TRP A 167 -17.78 14.86 -0.86
C TRP A 167 -18.73 15.99 -1.25
N ASP A 168 -19.99 15.67 -1.61
CA ASP A 168 -21.01 16.66 -2.01
C ASP A 168 -21.30 17.66 -0.89
N ARG A 169 -21.23 17.22 0.35
CA ARG A 169 -21.36 18.07 1.55
C ARG A 169 -20.08 18.82 1.91
N ARG A 170 -19.00 18.66 1.15
CA ARG A 170 -17.67 19.19 1.50
C ARG A 170 -17.25 18.80 2.92
N TYR A 171 -17.56 17.56 3.30
CA TYR A 171 -17.31 16.99 4.61
C TYR A 171 -17.97 17.72 5.78
N ALA A 172 -18.99 18.53 5.52
CA ALA A 172 -19.73 19.24 6.55
C ALA A 172 -20.98 18.47 7.00
N GLY A 173 -21.31 18.53 8.29
CA GLY A 173 -22.54 17.95 8.84
C GLY A 173 -22.62 16.44 8.73
N LEU A 174 -21.50 15.75 8.76
CA LEU A 174 -21.46 14.28 8.77
C LEU A 174 -21.96 13.74 10.11
N THR A 175 -22.66 12.59 10.04
CA THR A 175 -23.20 11.90 11.21
C THR A 175 -22.29 10.77 11.61
N GLY A 176 -21.66 10.86 12.77
CA GLY A 176 -20.88 9.76 13.34
C GLY A 176 -21.79 8.57 13.67
N THR A 177 -21.30 7.35 13.47
CA THR A 177 -22.01 6.10 13.83
C THR A 177 -22.33 6.04 15.32
N ASN A 178 -21.60 6.76 16.15
CA ASN A 178 -21.88 6.95 17.57
C ASN A 178 -22.03 8.44 17.90
N ARG A 179 -22.85 8.74 18.91
CA ARG A 179 -23.14 10.11 19.37
C ARG A 179 -22.23 10.57 20.50
N TYR A 180 -21.29 9.74 20.94
CA TYR A 180 -20.34 10.01 22.00
C TYR A 180 -18.97 9.43 21.66
N ASN A 181 -17.93 9.82 22.39
CA ASN A 181 -16.63 9.21 22.24
C ASN A 181 -16.67 7.73 22.64
N VAL A 182 -16.30 6.86 21.71
CA VAL A 182 -16.37 5.39 21.87
C VAL A 182 -15.04 4.76 22.25
N ASP A 183 -14.02 5.57 22.47
CA ASP A 183 -12.70 5.11 22.86
C ASP A 183 -12.79 4.11 24.02
N TYR A 184 -12.28 2.89 23.82
CA TYR A 184 -12.43 1.73 24.72
C TYR A 184 -13.87 1.28 25.00
N SER A 185 -14.90 1.84 24.36
CA SER A 185 -16.28 1.44 24.59
C SER A 185 -16.63 0.15 23.84
N ILE A 186 -16.77 -0.95 24.56
CA ILE A 186 -17.20 -2.24 23.99
C ILE A 186 -18.58 -2.11 23.32
N PHE A 187 -19.54 -1.47 24.00
CA PHE A 187 -20.90 -1.28 23.48
C PHE A 187 -20.91 -0.38 22.23
N GLY A 188 -20.13 0.71 22.24
CA GLY A 188 -20.00 1.59 21.07
C GLY A 188 -19.44 0.87 19.85
N GLY A 189 -18.42 0.02 20.04
CA GLY A 189 -17.84 -0.79 18.98
C GLY A 189 -18.79 -1.82 18.37
N THR A 190 -19.78 -2.30 19.13
CA THR A 190 -20.74 -3.32 18.66
C THR A 190 -21.49 -2.88 17.40
N LYS A 191 -21.79 -1.58 17.24
CA LYS A 191 -22.49 -1.06 16.06
C LYS A 191 -21.74 -1.25 14.76
N VAL A 192 -20.42 -1.24 14.83
CA VAL A 192 -19.51 -1.29 13.68
C VAL A 192 -18.70 -2.60 13.65
N GLU A 193 -19.05 -3.55 14.51
CA GLU A 193 -18.36 -4.85 14.60
C GLU A 193 -18.22 -5.59 13.26
N PRO A 194 -19.17 -5.57 12.32
CA PRO A 194 -18.97 -6.19 11.01
C PRO A 194 -17.74 -5.64 10.30
N VAL A 195 -17.52 -4.32 10.30
CA VAL A 195 -16.35 -3.68 9.69
C VAL A 195 -15.08 -4.01 10.48
N LEU A 196 -15.13 -3.92 11.81
CA LEU A 196 -13.99 -4.25 12.67
C LEU A 196 -13.56 -5.72 12.52
N ARG A 197 -14.50 -6.60 12.26
CA ARG A 197 -14.22 -8.03 12.02
C ARG A 197 -13.47 -8.23 10.71
N GLU A 198 -13.87 -7.57 9.64
CA GLU A 198 -13.16 -7.61 8.35
C GLU A 198 -11.75 -7.03 8.49
N VAL A 199 -11.61 -5.90 9.19
CA VAL A 199 -10.29 -5.30 9.45
C VAL A 199 -9.38 -6.25 10.24
N LYS A 200 -9.93 -6.96 11.25
CA LYS A 200 -9.16 -7.93 12.05
C LYS A 200 -8.80 -9.20 11.26
N ALA A 201 -9.57 -9.54 10.23
CA ALA A 201 -9.35 -10.72 9.39
C ALA A 201 -8.37 -10.46 8.23
N ALA A 202 -8.09 -9.19 7.94
CA ALA A 202 -7.16 -8.74 6.91
C ALA A 202 -5.72 -8.76 7.41
#